data_6b13f5f770355dfe52cbefd66b7bd433
#
_entry.id   6b13f5f770355dfe52cbefd66b7bd433
#
_cell.length_a   1.000
_cell.length_b   1.000
_cell.length_c   1.000
_cell.angle_alpha   90.00
_cell.angle_beta   90.00
_cell.angle_gamma   90.00
#
_symmetry.space_group_name_H-M   'P 1'
#
loop_
_entity.id
_entity.type
_entity.pdbx_description
1 polymer ?
#
loop_
_entity_poly.entity_id
_entity_poly.type
_entity_poly.pdbx_seq_one_letter_code
_entity_poly.pdbx_strand_id
1 'polypeptide(L)'
;MALIYIVEDDINIREIERYALKNSGFEVEEFDNGKDFFQRVSEQAPSLMLLDIMLPGEDGLEILSRVRKNPATEKTPVIMVTAKTTEIDKVRGLDMGAD
;
A
#
# COMPACT_ATOMS: atom_id res chain seq x y z
N MET A 1 16.08 -9.18 -4.69
CA MET A 1 15.60 -8.24 -3.69
C MET A 1 14.09 -8.15 -3.70
N ALA A 2 13.49 -7.97 -2.54
CA ALA A 2 12.04 -7.81 -2.47
C ALA A 2 11.63 -6.46 -3.04
N LEU A 3 10.55 -6.44 -3.80
CA LEU A 3 9.97 -5.25 -4.38
C LEU A 3 8.78 -4.80 -3.53
N ILE A 4 8.81 -3.55 -3.09
CA ILE A 4 7.78 -2.98 -2.23
C ILE A 4 7.10 -1.83 -2.97
N TYR A 5 5.76 -1.84 -3.00
CA TYR A 5 4.98 -0.73 -3.55
C TYR A 5 4.43 0.10 -2.41
N ILE A 6 4.57 1.42 -2.54
CA ILE A 6 4.02 2.39 -1.59
C ILE A 6 2.93 3.17 -2.31
N VAL A 7 1.72 3.21 -1.72
CA VAL A 7 0.63 4.05 -2.20
C VAL A 7 0.35 5.09 -1.13
N GLU A 8 0.81 6.31 -1.34
CA GLU A 8 0.75 7.42 -0.40
C GLU A 8 0.73 8.73 -1.15
N ASP A 9 -0.24 9.59 -0.88
CA ASP A 9 -0.34 10.88 -1.55
C ASP A 9 0.55 11.95 -0.94
N ASP A 10 0.86 11.88 0.36
CA ASP A 10 1.73 12.84 1.03
C ASP A 10 3.18 12.57 0.65
N ILE A 11 3.78 13.51 -0.07
CA ILE A 11 5.15 13.34 -0.58
C ILE A 11 6.17 13.21 0.56
N ASN A 12 5.94 13.90 1.67
CA ASN A 12 6.89 13.85 2.78
C ASN A 12 6.87 12.49 3.47
N ILE A 13 5.69 11.94 3.71
CA ILE A 13 5.54 10.61 4.30
C ILE A 13 6.10 9.57 3.33
N ARG A 14 5.78 9.67 2.06
CA ARG A 14 6.24 8.74 1.04
C ARG A 14 7.77 8.71 0.95
N GLU A 15 8.42 9.88 1.03
CA GLU A 15 9.87 9.95 1.00
C GLU A 15 10.51 9.31 2.22
N ILE A 16 9.92 9.47 3.40
CA ILE A 16 10.42 8.84 4.62
C ILE A 16 10.33 7.32 4.49
N GLU A 17 9.20 6.82 4.02
CA GLU A 17 9.00 5.39 3.83
C GLU A 17 9.97 4.82 2.80
N ARG A 18 10.11 5.49 1.66
CA ARG A 18 11.04 5.08 0.62
C ARG A 18 12.48 5.03 1.14
N TYR A 19 12.90 6.07 1.84
CA TYR A 19 14.26 6.15 2.36
C TYR A 19 14.56 5.00 3.32
N ALA A 20 13.65 4.76 4.25
CA ALA A 20 13.82 3.69 5.23
C ALA A 20 13.91 2.31 4.57
N LEU A 21 13.03 2.06 3.58
CA LEU A 21 12.99 0.76 2.90
C LEU A 21 14.21 0.56 2.00
N LYS A 22 14.63 1.58 1.28
CA LYS A 22 15.81 1.47 0.43
C LYS A 22 17.08 1.26 1.25
N ASN A 23 17.18 1.92 2.40
CA ASN A 23 18.32 1.72 3.30
C ASN A 23 18.36 0.29 3.85
N SER A 24 17.23 -0.37 3.90
CA SER A 24 17.15 -1.77 4.34
C SER A 24 17.39 -2.76 3.21
N GLY A 25 17.70 -2.29 2.01
CA GLY A 25 18.05 -3.15 0.88
C GLY A 25 16.89 -3.56 -0.02
N PHE A 26 15.72 -2.94 0.12
CA PHE A 26 14.57 -3.25 -0.72
C PHE A 26 14.52 -2.37 -1.96
N GLU A 27 13.88 -2.89 -3.02
CA GLU A 27 13.48 -2.08 -4.16
C GLU A 27 12.12 -1.49 -3.85
N VAL A 28 11.92 -0.21 -4.22
CA VAL A 28 10.70 0.52 -3.88
C VAL A 28 10.18 1.24 -5.11
N GLU A 29 8.87 1.12 -5.37
CA GLU A 29 8.16 1.94 -6.34
C GLU A 29 7.05 2.69 -5.62
N GLU A 30 6.83 3.92 -6.02
CA GLU A 30 5.92 4.83 -5.33
C GLU A 30 4.76 5.22 -6.21
N PHE A 31 3.58 5.36 -5.60
CA PHE A 31 2.35 5.78 -6.29
C PHE A 31 1.59 6.74 -5.39
N ASP A 32 1.00 7.77 -5.99
CA ASP A 32 0.17 8.73 -5.27
C ASP A 32 -1.33 8.49 -5.48
N ASN A 33 -1.69 7.45 -6.22
CA ASN A 33 -3.08 7.12 -6.53
C ASN A 33 -3.22 5.63 -6.87
N GLY A 34 -4.45 5.13 -6.80
CA GLY A 34 -4.73 3.73 -7.06
C GLY A 34 -4.65 3.34 -8.52
N LYS A 35 -4.97 4.26 -9.45
CA LYS A 35 -4.97 3.97 -10.87
C LYS A 35 -3.59 3.56 -11.36
N ASP A 36 -2.58 4.36 -11.06
CA ASP A 36 -1.20 4.08 -11.46
C ASP A 36 -0.67 2.84 -10.75
N PHE A 37 -1.04 2.67 -9.49
CA PHE A 37 -0.68 1.48 -8.71
C PHE A 37 -1.21 0.21 -9.35
N PHE A 38 -2.50 0.15 -9.69
CA PHE A 38 -3.08 -1.06 -10.31
C PHE A 38 -2.54 -1.31 -11.70
N GLN A 39 -2.22 -0.26 -12.44
CA GLN A 39 -1.59 -0.43 -13.75
C GLN A 39 -0.23 -1.13 -13.60
N ARG A 40 0.55 -0.72 -12.63
CA ARG A 40 1.85 -1.34 -12.37
C ARG A 40 1.73 -2.76 -11.84
N VAL A 41 0.74 -3.02 -11.01
CA VAL A 41 0.47 -4.37 -10.50
C VAL A 41 0.17 -5.34 -11.67
N SER A 42 -0.51 -4.87 -12.71
CA SER A 42 -0.80 -5.71 -13.89
C SER A 42 0.46 -6.10 -14.65
N GLU A 43 1.53 -5.31 -14.51
CA GLU A 43 2.81 -5.59 -15.15
C GLU A 43 3.71 -6.44 -14.26
N GLN A 44 3.74 -6.13 -12.97
CA GLN A 44 4.56 -6.84 -12.00
C GLN A 44 3.97 -6.71 -10.62
N ALA A 45 3.71 -7.85 -9.96
CA ALA A 45 3.19 -7.85 -8.59
C ALA A 45 4.34 -7.61 -7.60
N PRO A 46 4.10 -6.85 -6.52
CA PRO A 46 5.12 -6.62 -5.50
C PRO A 46 5.17 -7.75 -4.49
N SER A 47 6.23 -7.75 -3.69
CA SER A 47 6.38 -8.68 -2.56
C SER A 47 5.65 -8.18 -1.31
N LEU A 48 5.47 -6.86 -1.19
CA LEU A 48 4.85 -6.22 -0.03
C LEU A 48 4.24 -4.90 -0.49
N MET A 49 3.18 -4.46 0.17
CA MET A 49 2.54 -3.17 -0.10
C MET A 49 2.39 -2.36 1.17
N LEU A 50 2.67 -1.06 1.08
CA LEU A 50 2.28 -0.07 2.09
C LEU A 50 1.15 0.76 1.49
N LEU A 51 -0.05 0.69 2.07
CA LEU A 51 -1.21 1.40 1.57
C LEU A 51 -1.65 2.46 2.57
N ASP A 52 -1.83 3.69 2.09
CA ASP A 52 -2.45 4.75 2.88
C ASP A 52 -3.97 4.59 2.82
N ILE A 53 -4.63 4.61 3.98
CA ILE A 53 -6.09 4.53 4.08
C ILE A 53 -6.75 5.79 3.53
N MET A 54 -6.10 6.95 3.71
CA MET A 54 -6.69 8.26 3.43
C MET A 54 -6.13 8.90 2.16
N LEU A 55 -6.45 8.33 1.01
CA LEU A 55 -6.06 8.92 -0.27
C LEU A 55 -7.12 9.89 -0.77
N PRO A 56 -6.74 11.03 -1.37
CA PRO A 56 -7.71 11.96 -1.95
C PRO A 56 -8.52 11.29 -3.06
N GLY A 57 -9.84 11.38 -2.97
CA GLY A 57 -10.72 10.82 -3.98
C GLY A 57 -10.76 9.31 -4.05
N GLU A 58 -10.05 8.62 -3.17
CA GLU A 58 -9.98 7.16 -3.13
C GLU A 58 -10.01 6.68 -1.70
N ASP A 59 -10.57 5.48 -1.49
CA ASP A 59 -10.57 4.82 -0.18
C ASP A 59 -9.50 3.72 -0.20
N GLY A 60 -8.51 3.85 0.69
CA GLY A 60 -7.46 2.84 0.80
C GLY A 60 -7.99 1.46 1.14
N LEU A 61 -9.11 1.37 1.88
CA LEU A 61 -9.74 0.10 2.18
C LEU A 61 -10.36 -0.53 0.94
N GLU A 62 -10.87 0.28 0.02
CA GLU A 62 -11.37 -0.20 -1.27
C GLU A 62 -10.22 -0.73 -2.12
N ILE A 63 -9.09 -0.04 -2.12
CA ILE A 63 -7.88 -0.51 -2.80
C ILE A 63 -7.46 -1.88 -2.23
N LEU A 64 -7.44 -2.02 -0.92
CA LEU A 64 -7.11 -3.27 -0.26
C LEU A 64 -8.06 -4.39 -0.70
N SER A 65 -9.36 -4.10 -0.74
CA SER A 65 -10.37 -5.07 -1.19
C SER A 65 -10.07 -5.57 -2.60
N ARG A 66 -9.74 -4.66 -3.52
CA ARG A 66 -9.39 -5.01 -4.90
C ARG A 66 -8.11 -5.84 -4.97
N VAL A 67 -7.12 -5.51 -4.14
CA VAL A 67 -5.88 -6.27 -4.04
C VAL A 67 -6.17 -7.72 -3.64
N ARG A 68 -7.04 -7.93 -2.66
CA ARG A 68 -7.37 -9.26 -2.17
C ARG A 68 -8.21 -10.07 -3.17
N LYS A 69 -8.90 -9.42 -4.09
CA LYS A 69 -9.67 -10.09 -5.13
C LYS A 69 -8.85 -10.42 -6.38
N ASN A 70 -7.65 -9.85 -6.50
CA ASN A 70 -6.78 -10.08 -7.64
C ASN A 70 -5.90 -11.31 -7.37
N PRO A 71 -5.97 -12.36 -8.20
CA PRO A 71 -5.15 -13.57 -8.00
C PRO A 71 -3.66 -13.30 -7.91
N ALA A 72 -3.17 -12.26 -8.59
CA ALA A 72 -1.74 -11.91 -8.56
C ALA A 72 -1.28 -11.34 -7.21
N THR A 73 -2.21 -10.80 -6.43
CA THR A 73 -1.88 -10.09 -5.18
C THR A 73 -2.69 -10.56 -3.98
N GLU A 74 -3.53 -11.57 -4.13
CA GLU A 74 -4.44 -12.00 -3.06
C GLU A 74 -3.72 -12.41 -1.77
N LYS A 75 -2.48 -12.88 -1.88
CA LYS A 75 -1.69 -13.33 -0.74
C LYS A 75 -0.54 -12.38 -0.40
N THR A 76 -0.38 -11.29 -1.13
CA THR A 76 0.68 -10.34 -0.88
C THR A 76 0.47 -9.64 0.47
N PRO A 77 1.48 -9.61 1.36
CA PRO A 77 1.35 -8.89 2.62
C PRO A 77 1.08 -7.41 2.40
N VAL A 78 0.15 -6.85 3.16
CA VAL A 78 -0.22 -5.44 3.08
C VAL A 78 -0.14 -4.82 4.47
N ILE A 79 0.55 -3.72 4.57
CA ILE A 79 0.61 -2.90 5.78
C ILE A 79 -0.20 -1.64 5.51
N MET A 80 -1.23 -1.42 6.33
CA MET A 80 -2.04 -0.21 6.22
C MET A 80 -1.39 0.90 7.04
N VAL A 81 -1.14 2.02 6.39
CA VAL A 81 -0.55 3.20 7.01
C VAL A 81 -1.56 4.32 6.97
N THR A 82 -1.74 5.03 8.08
CA THR A 82 -2.67 6.15 8.10
C THR A 82 -2.16 7.23 9.05
N ALA A 83 -2.44 8.48 8.68
CA ALA A 83 -2.19 9.61 9.57
C ALA A 83 -3.18 9.64 10.74
N LYS A 84 -4.30 8.90 10.63
CA LYS A 84 -5.26 8.72 11.70
C LYS A 84 -4.95 7.43 12.42
N THR A 85 -4.59 7.54 13.69
CA THR A 85 -4.26 6.37 14.51
C THR A 85 -5.44 6.01 15.42
N THR A 86 -6.64 5.89 14.85
CA THR A 86 -7.82 5.50 15.61
C THR A 86 -7.95 3.99 15.64
N GLU A 87 -8.47 3.46 16.74
CA GLU A 87 -8.70 2.03 16.87
C GLU A 87 -9.68 1.50 15.83
N ILE A 88 -10.67 2.32 15.49
CA ILE A 88 -11.68 1.95 14.49
C ILE A 88 -11.02 1.71 13.13
N ASP A 89 -10.12 2.57 12.70
CA ASP A 89 -9.44 2.43 11.42
C ASP A 89 -8.55 1.18 11.40
N LYS A 90 -7.88 0.88 12.51
CA LYS A 90 -7.07 -0.32 12.62
C LYS A 90 -7.91 -1.59 12.51
N VAL A 91 -9.05 -1.61 13.20
CA VAL A 91 -9.97 -2.75 13.17
C VAL A 91 -10.51 -2.95 11.76
N ARG A 92 -10.92 -1.88 11.10
CA ARG A 92 -11.41 -1.96 9.71
C ARG A 92 -10.35 -2.49 8.77
N GLY A 93 -9.10 -2.04 8.92
CA GLY A 93 -8.02 -2.53 8.10
C GLY A 93 -7.80 -4.03 8.27
N LEU A 94 -7.83 -4.52 9.50
CA LEU A 94 -7.68 -5.95 9.79
C LEU A 94 -8.84 -6.75 9.22
N ASP A 95 -10.08 -6.25 9.38
CA ASP A 95 -11.27 -6.94 8.89
C ASP A 95 -11.25 -7.05 7.36
N MET A 96 -10.58 -6.16 6.67
CA MET A 96 -10.47 -6.20 5.22
C MET A 96 -9.24 -6.96 4.72
N GLY A 97 -8.52 -7.62 5.61
CA GLY A 97 -7.44 -8.51 5.25
C GLY A 97 -6.04 -7.90 5.23
N ALA A 98 -5.84 -6.77 5.90
CA ALA A 98 -4.51 -6.21 6.08
C ALA A 98 -3.72 -7.02 7.12
N ASP A 99 -2.42 -7.04 6.96
CA ASP A 99 -1.53 -7.79 7.87
C ASP A 99 -0.99 -6.93 9.03
#